data_481d3684c4d68088edb1f73243396550
#
_entry.id   481d3684c4d68088edb1f73243396550
#
_cell.length_a   1.000
_cell.length_b   1.000
_cell.length_c   1.000
_cell.angle_alpha   90.00
_cell.angle_beta   90.00
_cell.angle_gamma   90.00
#
_symmetry.space_group_name_H-M   'P 1'
#
loop_
_entity.id
_entity.type
_entity.pdbx_description
1 polymer ?
#
loop_
_entity_poly.entity_id
_entity_poly.type
_entity_poly.pdbx_seq_one_letter_code
_entity_poly.pdbx_strand_id
1 'polypeptide(L)'
;SLLFNTPYLSRSSFTAKVEKDKCVACGKCVETCPAGAVKMGQKLCRKDGSEVKYPHAPLPDNNIWGPYAWDEDYRDTARMSNTYATGSAPCKAACPAHVPVQAYLRLAHEGKYREALAMIKTENPFPAVCGRVCNKRCEAECTRGKIDAPVSIDAVKKFVADLDLNSEDRFVPEKIVQSTHGELDEKIAIIGGGPAGLSAAYYLAQMGYKPTVFEKNPIPGGMLTYGIPSYKLEKDVIAAEIDIIKELGAEIKCGVEVGKDITIAQLKEQGYKAFYIAIGCQGGKRPGVKNDDAPGTHIAVEYLRHCFEHREDKFDGSVAVIGGGNVAIDCARNAHRLSLIHIS
;
A
#
# COMPACT_ATOMS: atom_id res chain seq x y z
N SER A 1 -27.01 0.53 8.43
CA SER A 1 -26.57 0.15 9.80
C SER A 1 -25.07 0.30 10.05
N LEU A 2 -24.26 0.52 9.03
CA LEU A 2 -22.81 0.72 9.15
C LEU A 2 -22.38 2.08 9.74
N LEU A 3 -23.30 3.04 9.82
CA LEU A 3 -23.05 4.37 10.38
C LEU A 3 -22.84 4.40 11.89
N PHE A 4 -23.11 3.30 12.59
CA PHE A 4 -23.19 3.28 14.04
C PHE A 4 -22.03 2.57 14.74
N ASN A 5 -21.10 1.97 13.97
CA ASN A 5 -19.91 1.31 14.50
C ASN A 5 -18.64 2.14 14.38
N THR A 6 -18.73 3.41 14.00
CA THR A 6 -17.58 4.30 14.13
C THR A 6 -17.53 4.80 15.57
N PRO A 7 -16.42 4.59 16.30
CA PRO A 7 -16.32 4.92 17.72
C PRO A 7 -16.44 6.43 18.04
N TYR A 8 -16.64 7.25 17.02
CA TYR A 8 -16.69 8.72 17.12
C TYR A 8 -18.04 9.33 16.75
N LEU A 9 -19.05 8.48 16.47
CA LEU A 9 -20.44 8.93 16.24
C LEU A 9 -21.34 8.47 17.38
N SER A 10 -21.90 9.43 18.12
CA SER A 10 -22.91 9.15 19.14
C SER A 10 -24.31 9.50 18.65
N ARG A 11 -25.31 8.71 19.06
CA ARG A 11 -26.73 9.05 18.87
C ARG A 11 -27.21 9.95 20.00
N SER A 12 -27.63 11.15 19.68
CA SER A 12 -28.56 11.88 20.55
C SER A 12 -29.85 12.18 19.76
N SER A 13 -30.96 11.65 20.19
CA SER A 13 -32.32 11.97 19.67
C SER A 13 -32.40 12.06 18.13
N PHE A 14 -32.17 10.93 17.42
CA PHE A 14 -32.30 10.78 15.95
C PHE A 14 -31.25 11.47 15.08
N THR A 15 -30.26 12.14 15.63
CA THR A 15 -29.17 12.74 14.87
C THR A 15 -27.80 12.15 15.27
N ALA A 16 -26.98 11.77 14.28
CA ALA A 16 -25.61 11.38 14.51
C ALA A 16 -24.75 12.64 14.80
N LYS A 17 -24.01 12.61 15.90
CA LYS A 17 -23.07 13.68 16.26
C LYS A 17 -21.64 13.17 16.19
N VAL A 18 -20.75 13.98 15.60
CA VAL A 18 -19.31 13.72 15.66
C VAL A 18 -18.77 14.20 17.00
N GLU A 19 -18.14 13.34 17.77
CA GLU A 19 -17.39 13.72 18.96
C GLU A 19 -16.07 14.38 18.53
N LYS A 20 -16.01 15.72 18.60
CA LYS A 20 -14.93 16.54 18.03
C LYS A 20 -13.57 16.26 18.65
N ASP A 21 -13.53 15.97 19.92
CA ASP A 21 -12.33 15.65 20.71
C ASP A 21 -11.74 14.26 20.38
N LYS A 22 -12.55 13.38 19.80
CA LYS A 22 -12.16 12.04 19.38
C LYS A 22 -12.01 11.92 17.84
N CYS A 23 -12.41 12.94 17.11
CA CYS A 23 -12.38 12.92 15.66
C CYS A 23 -10.94 13.10 15.15
N VAL A 24 -10.46 12.10 14.39
CA VAL A 24 -9.13 12.10 13.76
C VAL A 24 -9.15 12.63 12.31
N ALA A 25 -10.27 13.22 11.89
CA ALA A 25 -10.48 13.81 10.56
C ALA A 25 -10.16 12.85 9.38
N CYS A 26 -10.37 11.56 9.55
CA CYS A 26 -10.08 10.56 8.52
C CYS A 26 -11.03 10.57 7.31
N GLY A 27 -12.15 11.35 7.38
CA GLY A 27 -13.14 11.45 6.30
C GLY A 27 -14.10 10.27 6.16
N LYS A 28 -13.88 9.16 6.85
CA LYS A 28 -14.67 7.92 6.69
C LYS A 28 -16.17 8.13 6.90
N CYS A 29 -16.56 8.96 7.88
CA CYS A 29 -17.96 9.30 8.13
C CYS A 29 -18.62 10.08 6.97
N VAL A 30 -17.83 10.90 6.25
CA VAL A 30 -18.30 11.63 5.06
C VAL A 30 -18.51 10.67 3.90
N GLU A 31 -17.55 9.79 3.65
CA GLU A 31 -17.60 8.79 2.58
C GLU A 31 -18.74 7.78 2.79
N THR A 32 -19.00 7.40 4.05
CA THR A 32 -20.01 6.38 4.39
C THR A 32 -21.42 6.93 4.51
N CYS A 33 -21.62 8.24 4.56
CA CYS A 33 -22.94 8.84 4.72
C CYS A 33 -23.75 8.76 3.42
N PRO A 34 -24.78 7.90 3.31
CA PRO A 34 -25.54 7.74 2.07
C PRO A 34 -26.41 8.96 1.74
N ALA A 35 -26.72 9.77 2.76
CA ALA A 35 -27.53 10.99 2.61
C ALA A 35 -26.67 12.24 2.33
N GLY A 36 -25.33 12.13 2.29
CA GLY A 36 -24.43 13.29 2.18
C GLY A 36 -24.60 14.31 3.32
N ALA A 37 -25.20 13.91 4.43
CA ALA A 37 -25.51 14.78 5.57
C ALA A 37 -24.28 15.11 6.42
N VAL A 38 -23.24 14.29 6.34
CA VAL A 38 -21.96 14.52 7.02
C VAL A 38 -21.01 15.19 6.06
N LYS A 39 -20.58 16.39 6.41
CA LYS A 39 -19.57 17.16 5.64
C LYS A 39 -18.39 17.47 6.55
N MET A 40 -17.19 17.54 5.98
CA MET A 40 -16.05 18.09 6.71
C MET A 40 -16.35 19.52 7.07
N GLY A 41 -16.23 19.86 8.35
CA GLY A 41 -16.56 21.20 8.82
C GLY A 41 -15.60 22.23 8.26
N GLN A 42 -16.14 23.35 7.84
CA GLN A 42 -15.38 24.49 7.35
C GLN A 42 -14.80 25.34 8.47
N LYS A 43 -15.33 25.18 9.71
CA LYS A 43 -14.93 26.01 10.86
C LYS A 43 -14.67 25.14 12.09
N LEU A 44 -13.55 25.37 12.75
CA LEU A 44 -13.30 24.81 14.08
C LEU A 44 -14.09 25.59 15.13
N CYS A 45 -14.69 24.82 16.04
CA CYS A 45 -15.26 25.41 17.24
C CYS A 45 -14.45 24.97 18.46
N ARG A 46 -14.33 25.83 19.44
CA ARG A 46 -13.79 25.49 20.75
C ARG A 46 -14.78 24.60 21.52
N LYS A 47 -14.33 24.05 22.66
CA LYS A 47 -15.17 23.20 23.50
C LYS A 47 -16.45 23.88 23.98
N ASP A 48 -16.42 25.21 24.13
CA ASP A 48 -17.57 26.05 24.52
C ASP A 48 -18.53 26.34 23.34
N GLY A 49 -18.24 25.85 22.15
CA GLY A 49 -19.05 26.06 20.94
C GLY A 49 -18.69 27.34 20.17
N SER A 50 -17.80 28.18 20.68
CA SER A 50 -17.35 29.38 19.98
C SER A 50 -16.48 29.00 18.77
N GLU A 51 -16.63 29.76 17.66
CA GLU A 51 -15.79 29.58 16.47
C GLU A 51 -14.35 29.99 16.75
N VAL A 52 -13.41 29.20 16.28
CA VAL A 52 -11.99 29.58 16.28
C VAL A 52 -11.78 30.48 15.08
N LYS A 53 -11.59 31.76 15.33
CA LYS A 53 -11.11 32.69 14.31
C LYS A 53 -9.59 32.59 14.23
N TYR A 54 -9.09 32.29 13.06
CA TYR A 54 -7.65 32.32 12.81
C TYR A 54 -7.19 33.71 12.52
N PRO A 55 -5.98 34.06 12.94
CA PRO A 55 -5.41 35.35 12.57
C PRO A 55 -5.30 35.46 11.05
N HIS A 56 -5.79 36.58 10.52
CA HIS A 56 -5.68 36.95 9.10
C HIS A 56 -4.33 37.60 8.76
N ALA A 57 -3.27 37.27 9.50
CA ALA A 57 -1.96 37.80 9.16
C ALA A 57 -1.54 37.24 7.79
N PRO A 58 -1.25 38.09 6.81
CA PRO A 58 -0.73 37.61 5.55
C PRO A 58 0.58 36.89 5.78
N LEU A 59 0.70 35.72 5.16
CA LEU A 59 1.96 34.99 5.15
C LEU A 59 3.01 35.80 4.38
N PRO A 60 4.29 35.69 4.75
CA PRO A 60 5.38 36.28 3.98
C PRO A 60 5.27 35.89 2.50
N ASP A 61 5.60 36.79 1.59
CA ASP A 61 5.51 36.57 0.14
C ASP A 61 6.33 35.37 -0.36
N ASN A 62 7.34 34.97 0.41
CA ASN A 62 8.15 33.79 0.15
C ASN A 62 7.51 32.51 0.69
N ASN A 63 6.34 32.57 1.29
CA ASN A 63 5.64 31.40 1.80
C ASN A 63 4.93 30.68 0.66
N ILE A 64 5.24 29.39 0.52
CA ILE A 64 4.68 28.55 -0.53
C ILE A 64 3.18 28.29 -0.40
N TRP A 65 2.58 28.60 0.75
CA TRP A 65 1.16 28.53 0.97
C TRP A 65 0.39 29.62 0.19
N GLY A 66 1.04 30.73 -0.11
CA GLY A 66 0.41 31.87 -0.73
C GLY A 66 -0.71 32.50 0.11
N PRO A 67 -1.36 33.55 -0.41
CA PRO A 67 -2.37 34.30 0.33
C PRO A 67 -3.65 33.51 0.64
N TYR A 68 -3.88 32.40 -0.04
CA TYR A 68 -5.10 31.58 0.13
C TYR A 68 -5.04 30.63 1.33
N ALA A 69 -3.86 30.33 1.83
CA ALA A 69 -3.69 29.30 2.84
C ALA A 69 -4.20 29.69 4.23
N TRP A 70 -4.37 30.98 4.48
CA TRP A 70 -4.67 31.56 5.80
C TRP A 70 -5.88 32.50 5.79
N ASP A 71 -6.72 32.45 4.79
CA ASP A 71 -8.02 33.11 4.82
C ASP A 71 -9.01 32.35 5.73
N GLU A 72 -10.21 32.89 5.91
CA GLU A 72 -11.24 32.27 6.78
C GLU A 72 -11.57 30.84 6.39
N ASP A 73 -11.40 30.50 5.12
CA ASP A 73 -11.72 29.21 4.53
C ASP A 73 -10.49 28.34 4.27
N TYR A 74 -9.32 28.66 4.86
CA TYR A 74 -8.09 27.91 4.59
C TYR A 74 -8.23 26.40 4.86
N ARG A 75 -9.26 25.98 5.57
CA ARG A 75 -9.61 24.59 5.82
C ARG A 75 -10.57 24.00 4.82
N ASP A 76 -11.09 24.79 3.93
CA ASP A 76 -11.80 24.27 2.78
C ASP A 76 -10.77 23.62 1.86
N THR A 77 -10.64 22.30 2.00
CA THR A 77 -9.69 21.53 1.20
C THR A 77 -9.98 21.60 -0.29
N ALA A 78 -11.22 21.98 -0.68
CA ALA A 78 -11.57 22.21 -2.07
C ALA A 78 -10.81 23.41 -2.68
N ARG A 79 -10.44 24.39 -1.86
CA ARG A 79 -9.64 25.55 -2.30
C ARG A 79 -8.17 25.21 -2.51
N MET A 80 -7.65 24.24 -1.79
CA MET A 80 -6.23 23.86 -1.87
C MET A 80 -5.92 23.06 -3.13
N SER A 81 -6.87 22.31 -3.63
CA SER A 81 -6.76 21.55 -4.87
C SER A 81 -8.12 21.00 -5.28
N ASN A 82 -8.43 21.02 -6.56
CA ASN A 82 -9.62 20.35 -7.11
C ASN A 82 -9.62 18.83 -6.79
N THR A 83 -8.48 18.25 -6.55
CA THR A 83 -8.32 16.84 -6.17
C THR A 83 -8.88 16.55 -4.78
N TYR A 84 -8.97 17.56 -3.92
CA TYR A 84 -9.42 17.44 -2.52
C TYR A 84 -10.83 17.98 -2.28
N ALA A 85 -11.59 18.16 -3.34
CA ALA A 85 -12.99 18.65 -3.26
C ALA A 85 -13.87 17.78 -2.34
N THR A 86 -13.48 16.55 -2.05
CA THR A 86 -14.15 15.63 -1.12
C THR A 86 -13.83 15.88 0.36
N GLY A 87 -12.95 16.81 0.68
CA GLY A 87 -12.46 17.06 2.04
C GLY A 87 -11.44 16.02 2.54
N SER A 88 -10.84 15.23 1.65
CA SER A 88 -9.80 14.27 2.03
C SER A 88 -8.46 14.97 2.28
N ALA A 89 -7.71 14.48 3.27
CA ALA A 89 -6.36 14.97 3.54
C ALA A 89 -5.43 14.75 2.33
N PRO A 90 -4.52 15.69 2.01
CA PRO A 90 -3.58 15.54 0.90
C PRO A 90 -2.77 14.25 0.94
N CYS A 91 -2.31 13.85 2.11
CA CYS A 91 -1.58 12.60 2.30
C CYS A 91 -2.40 11.34 1.99
N LYS A 92 -3.71 11.34 2.30
CA LYS A 92 -4.62 10.25 1.92
C LYS A 92 -4.88 10.27 0.42
N ALA A 93 -5.18 11.43 -0.14
CA ALA A 93 -5.48 11.58 -1.57
C ALA A 93 -4.29 11.24 -2.48
N ALA A 94 -3.06 11.58 -2.06
CA ALA A 94 -1.84 11.27 -2.78
C ALA A 94 -1.43 9.79 -2.70
N CYS A 95 -1.95 9.06 -1.71
CA CYS A 95 -1.70 7.62 -1.59
C CYS A 95 -2.53 6.86 -2.63
N PRO A 96 -1.91 6.06 -3.53
CA PRO A 96 -2.67 5.28 -4.52
C PRO A 96 -3.68 4.30 -3.90
N ALA A 97 -3.41 3.80 -2.69
CA ALA A 97 -4.30 2.93 -1.94
C ALA A 97 -5.23 3.71 -0.99
N HIS A 98 -5.17 5.04 -0.96
CA HIS A 98 -5.98 5.90 -0.10
C HIS A 98 -5.96 5.51 1.40
N VAL A 99 -4.81 5.03 1.88
CA VAL A 99 -4.63 4.65 3.29
C VAL A 99 -4.98 5.84 4.20
N PRO A 100 -5.75 5.64 5.26
CA PRO A 100 -6.18 6.73 6.16
C PRO A 100 -5.03 7.18 7.08
N VAL A 101 -4.09 7.94 6.49
CA VAL A 101 -2.81 8.34 7.10
C VAL A 101 -3.01 9.01 8.46
N GLN A 102 -3.91 9.99 8.54
CA GLN A 102 -4.13 10.74 9.78
C GLN A 102 -4.65 9.84 10.91
N ALA A 103 -5.49 8.85 10.57
CA ALA A 103 -6.07 7.94 11.55
C ALA A 103 -5.00 7.04 12.17
N TYR A 104 -4.18 6.37 11.36
CA TYR A 104 -3.16 5.49 11.94
C TYR A 104 -2.02 6.24 12.61
N LEU A 105 -1.65 7.44 12.15
CA LEU A 105 -0.68 8.29 12.83
C LEU A 105 -1.17 8.70 14.24
N ARG A 106 -2.46 9.02 14.36
CA ARG A 106 -3.08 9.35 15.63
C ARG A 106 -3.07 8.15 16.58
N LEU A 107 -3.48 6.98 16.09
CA LEU A 107 -3.46 5.75 16.88
C LEU A 107 -2.03 5.38 17.32
N ALA A 108 -1.06 5.50 16.41
CA ALA A 108 0.34 5.26 16.75
C ALA A 108 0.86 6.25 17.82
N HIS A 109 0.48 7.52 17.74
CA HIS A 109 0.80 8.53 18.77
C HIS A 109 0.21 8.17 20.13
N GLU A 110 -0.97 7.56 20.15
CA GLU A 110 -1.63 7.09 21.39
C GLU A 110 -1.05 5.75 21.91
N GLY A 111 -0.06 5.17 21.24
CA GLY A 111 0.50 3.85 21.56
C GLY A 111 -0.37 2.67 21.16
N LYS A 112 -1.45 2.91 20.42
CA LYS A 112 -2.39 1.89 19.91
C LYS A 112 -1.90 1.32 18.59
N TYR A 113 -0.79 0.58 18.64
CA TYR A 113 -0.09 0.13 17.43
C TYR A 113 -0.89 -0.95 16.67
N ARG A 114 -1.59 -1.85 17.38
CA ARG A 114 -2.40 -2.90 16.76
C ARG A 114 -3.59 -2.30 15.99
N GLU A 115 -4.27 -1.31 16.57
CA GLU A 115 -5.36 -0.58 15.92
C GLU A 115 -4.84 0.28 14.76
N ALA A 116 -3.65 0.85 14.90
CA ALA A 116 -3.01 1.57 13.80
C ALA A 116 -2.72 0.64 12.61
N LEU A 117 -2.22 -0.57 12.88
CA LEU A 117 -2.01 -1.59 11.84
C LEU A 117 -3.33 -2.05 11.20
N ALA A 118 -4.35 -2.29 12.03
CA ALA A 118 -5.69 -2.63 11.54
C ALA A 118 -6.21 -1.56 10.57
N MET A 119 -6.05 -0.28 10.94
CA MET A 119 -6.43 0.85 10.11
C MET A 119 -5.64 0.91 8.78
N ILE A 120 -4.35 0.61 8.78
CA ILE A 120 -3.54 0.54 7.56
C ILE A 120 -4.02 -0.62 6.68
N LYS A 121 -4.26 -1.79 7.27
CA LYS A 121 -4.65 -3.01 6.55
C LYS A 121 -6.05 -2.97 5.95
N THR A 122 -6.89 -1.97 6.25
CA THR A 122 -8.16 -1.76 5.53
C THR A 122 -7.93 -1.44 4.04
N GLU A 123 -6.84 -0.76 3.71
CA GLU A 123 -6.55 -0.27 2.36
C GLU A 123 -5.19 -0.77 1.82
N ASN A 124 -4.37 -1.39 2.64
CA ASN A 124 -3.05 -1.88 2.26
C ASN A 124 -2.72 -3.21 2.93
N PRO A 125 -2.79 -4.33 2.20
CA PRO A 125 -2.48 -5.66 2.74
C PRO A 125 -0.98 -5.88 3.03
N PHE A 126 -0.08 -5.02 2.51
CA PHE A 126 1.37 -5.15 2.60
C PHE A 126 2.05 -3.95 3.28
N PRO A 127 1.70 -3.58 4.52
CA PRO A 127 2.25 -2.41 5.18
C PRO A 127 3.76 -2.49 5.42
N ALA A 128 4.31 -3.66 5.74
CA ALA A 128 5.73 -3.85 5.98
C ALA A 128 6.55 -3.76 4.68
N VAL A 129 6.06 -4.37 3.60
CA VAL A 129 6.64 -4.24 2.26
C VAL A 129 6.61 -2.78 1.81
N CYS A 130 5.45 -2.12 1.91
CA CYS A 130 5.31 -0.72 1.53
C CYS A 130 6.20 0.21 2.38
N GLY A 131 6.41 -0.08 3.66
CA GLY A 131 7.33 0.67 4.52
C GLY A 131 8.80 0.60 4.11
N ARG A 132 9.16 -0.30 3.18
CA ARG A 132 10.52 -0.47 2.66
C ARG A 132 10.72 0.06 1.24
N VAL A 133 9.67 0.02 0.41
CA VAL A 133 9.81 0.31 -1.02
C VAL A 133 8.84 1.36 -1.56
N CYS A 134 8.03 1.97 -0.71
CA CYS A 134 7.10 3.03 -1.10
C CYS A 134 7.85 4.29 -1.56
N ASN A 135 7.32 4.95 -2.59
CA ASN A 135 7.84 6.23 -3.09
C ASN A 135 7.35 7.46 -2.30
N LYS A 136 6.63 7.26 -1.20
CA LYS A 136 6.26 8.27 -0.20
C LYS A 136 5.49 9.47 -0.75
N ARG A 137 4.60 9.27 -1.71
CA ARG A 137 3.79 10.36 -2.27
C ARG A 137 3.01 11.14 -1.21
N CYS A 138 2.57 10.47 -0.14
CA CYS A 138 1.89 11.10 0.98
C CYS A 138 2.78 12.11 1.73
N GLU A 139 4.09 11.86 1.83
CA GLU A 139 5.05 12.80 2.43
C GLU A 139 5.32 13.97 1.49
N ALA A 140 5.44 13.70 0.18
CA ALA A 140 5.62 14.74 -0.84
C ALA A 140 4.46 15.76 -0.85
N GLU A 141 3.23 15.30 -0.64
CA GLU A 141 2.03 16.14 -0.58
C GLU A 141 1.67 16.59 0.85
N CYS A 142 2.54 16.33 1.82
CA CYS A 142 2.28 16.73 3.19
C CYS A 142 2.30 18.25 3.33
N THR A 143 1.18 18.83 3.76
CA THR A 143 1.07 20.29 3.94
C THR A 143 2.07 20.83 4.96
N ARG A 144 2.44 20.05 5.97
CA ARG A 144 3.46 20.42 6.93
C ARG A 144 4.83 20.64 6.28
N GLY A 145 5.16 19.87 5.22
CA GLY A 145 6.40 20.04 4.46
C GLY A 145 6.56 21.41 3.79
N LYS A 146 5.46 22.17 3.72
CA LYS A 146 5.46 23.56 3.21
C LYS A 146 5.81 24.57 4.30
N ILE A 147 5.83 24.17 5.56
CA ILE A 147 6.13 25.03 6.71
C ILE A 147 7.52 24.74 7.25
N ASP A 148 7.79 23.47 7.55
CA ASP A 148 9.05 23.00 8.12
C ASP A 148 9.53 21.71 7.44
N ALA A 149 8.99 20.56 7.81
CA ALA A 149 9.31 19.27 7.23
C ALA A 149 8.06 18.37 7.18
N PRO A 150 7.91 17.54 6.14
CA PRO A 150 6.81 16.59 6.09
C PRO A 150 6.87 15.62 7.27
N VAL A 151 5.70 15.18 7.72
CA VAL A 151 5.61 14.11 8.71
C VAL A 151 6.20 12.83 8.13
N SER A 152 7.01 12.10 8.89
CA SER A 152 7.62 10.82 8.48
C SER A 152 6.58 9.70 8.45
N ILE A 153 5.62 9.82 7.54
CA ILE A 153 4.42 8.98 7.43
C ILE A 153 4.77 7.52 7.19
N ASP A 154 5.70 7.30 6.25
CA ASP A 154 6.13 5.96 5.85
C ASP A 154 6.94 5.27 6.95
N ALA A 155 7.78 6.02 7.67
CA ALA A 155 8.55 5.50 8.78
C ALA A 155 7.64 5.01 9.93
N VAL A 156 6.56 5.73 10.25
CA VAL A 156 5.59 5.30 11.25
C VAL A 156 4.84 4.05 10.77
N LYS A 157 4.44 3.99 9.50
CA LYS A 157 3.82 2.79 8.92
C LYS A 157 4.74 1.58 9.01
N LYS A 158 6.03 1.76 8.63
CA LYS A 158 7.04 0.71 8.74
C LYS A 158 7.20 0.24 10.20
N PHE A 159 7.33 1.17 11.13
CA PHE A 159 7.49 0.87 12.54
C PHE A 159 6.33 0.03 13.09
N VAL A 160 5.09 0.44 12.82
CA VAL A 160 3.89 -0.28 13.27
C VAL A 160 3.81 -1.68 12.65
N ALA A 161 4.16 -1.81 11.37
CA ALA A 161 4.19 -3.10 10.69
C ALA A 161 5.31 -4.01 11.21
N ASP A 162 6.50 -3.47 11.46
CA ASP A 162 7.64 -4.22 11.99
C ASP A 162 7.41 -4.70 13.43
N LEU A 163 6.66 -3.95 14.25
CA LEU A 163 6.23 -4.42 15.57
C LEU A 163 5.37 -5.68 15.47
N ASP A 164 4.44 -5.72 14.53
CA ASP A 164 3.60 -6.89 14.28
C ASP A 164 4.42 -8.06 13.72
N LEU A 165 5.34 -7.81 12.78
CA LEU A 165 6.21 -8.83 12.22
C LEU A 165 7.01 -9.59 13.30
N ASN A 166 7.42 -8.90 14.36
CA ASN A 166 8.19 -9.45 15.47
C ASN A 166 7.31 -9.94 16.63
N SER A 167 5.99 -9.90 16.49
CA SER A 167 5.05 -10.38 17.51
C SER A 167 4.76 -11.86 17.33
N GLU A 168 4.61 -12.59 18.44
CA GLU A 168 4.10 -13.96 18.42
C GLU A 168 2.61 -14.01 18.05
N ASP A 169 1.85 -12.97 18.43
CA ASP A 169 0.43 -12.80 18.09
C ASP A 169 0.29 -11.78 16.95
N ARG A 170 0.45 -12.26 15.69
CA ARG A 170 0.31 -11.48 14.47
C ARG A 170 -1.13 -11.01 14.28
N PHE A 171 -1.28 -9.78 13.77
CA PHE A 171 -2.59 -9.24 13.44
C PHE A 171 -3.11 -9.82 12.11
N VAL A 172 -4.11 -10.68 12.21
CA VAL A 172 -4.91 -11.16 11.08
C VAL A 172 -6.24 -10.41 11.08
N PRO A 173 -6.61 -9.72 9.98
CA PRO A 173 -7.89 -9.03 9.92
C PRO A 173 -9.08 -9.99 10.02
N GLU A 174 -10.15 -9.50 10.64
CA GLU A 174 -11.40 -10.25 10.66
C GLU A 174 -12.03 -10.33 9.27
N LYS A 175 -12.70 -11.45 8.99
CA LYS A 175 -13.49 -11.60 7.77
C LYS A 175 -14.75 -10.72 7.86
N ILE A 176 -14.96 -9.92 6.82
CA ILE A 176 -16.15 -9.06 6.68
C ILE A 176 -17.09 -9.74 5.69
N VAL A 177 -17.79 -10.77 6.15
CA VAL A 177 -18.73 -11.51 5.31
C VAL A 177 -20.00 -10.69 5.14
N GLN A 178 -20.28 -10.25 3.93
CA GLN A 178 -21.48 -9.46 3.61
C GLN A 178 -22.71 -10.34 3.36
N SER A 179 -22.54 -11.65 3.27
CA SER A 179 -23.61 -12.60 3.02
C SER A 179 -24.37 -12.92 4.31
N THR A 180 -25.70 -12.93 4.25
CA THR A 180 -26.57 -13.43 5.34
C THR A 180 -26.49 -14.95 5.49
N HIS A 181 -25.85 -15.66 4.57
CA HIS A 181 -25.73 -17.12 4.54
C HIS A 181 -24.35 -17.63 4.96
N GLY A 182 -23.47 -16.77 5.48
CA GLY A 182 -22.11 -17.13 5.88
C GLY A 182 -21.06 -16.97 4.77
N GLU A 183 -19.99 -17.74 4.82
CA GLU A 183 -18.93 -17.71 3.83
C GLU A 183 -19.44 -18.11 2.44
N LEU A 184 -18.87 -17.49 1.41
CA LEU A 184 -19.23 -17.71 0.03
C LEU A 184 -18.50 -18.95 -0.51
N ASP A 185 -19.22 -19.86 -1.17
CA ASP A 185 -18.65 -21.11 -1.70
C ASP A 185 -18.02 -20.96 -3.09
N GLU A 186 -18.14 -19.78 -3.69
CA GLU A 186 -17.59 -19.51 -5.01
C GLU A 186 -16.05 -19.55 -5.01
N LYS A 187 -15.53 -20.44 -5.84
CA LYS A 187 -14.09 -20.52 -6.08
C LYS A 187 -13.66 -19.44 -7.07
N ILE A 188 -12.66 -18.68 -6.72
CA ILE A 188 -12.09 -17.63 -7.57
C ILE A 188 -10.64 -17.99 -7.88
N ALA A 189 -10.29 -18.08 -9.16
CA ALA A 189 -8.92 -18.31 -9.61
C ALA A 189 -8.21 -16.98 -9.82
N ILE A 190 -7.07 -16.80 -9.16
CA ILE A 190 -6.18 -15.65 -9.36
C ILE A 190 -4.94 -16.16 -10.08
N ILE A 191 -4.65 -15.60 -11.26
CA ILE A 191 -3.55 -16.02 -12.10
C ILE A 191 -2.38 -15.05 -11.92
N GLY A 192 -1.38 -15.48 -11.17
CA GLY A 192 -0.19 -14.71 -10.77
C GLY A 192 -0.16 -14.36 -9.30
N GLY A 193 0.90 -14.78 -8.62
CA GLY A 193 1.17 -14.56 -7.19
C GLY A 193 2.04 -13.33 -6.89
N GLY A 194 1.99 -12.31 -7.76
CA GLY A 194 2.60 -11.01 -7.51
C GLY A 194 1.75 -10.12 -6.60
N PRO A 195 2.18 -8.87 -6.30
CA PRO A 195 1.48 -7.99 -5.37
C PRO A 195 0.02 -7.75 -5.74
N ALA A 196 -0.32 -7.67 -7.03
CA ALA A 196 -1.69 -7.48 -7.47
C ALA A 196 -2.58 -8.70 -7.17
N GLY A 197 -2.11 -9.91 -7.50
CA GLY A 197 -2.86 -11.14 -7.24
C GLY A 197 -3.00 -11.44 -5.75
N LEU A 198 -1.93 -11.23 -4.99
CA LEU A 198 -1.95 -11.41 -3.53
C LEU A 198 -2.85 -10.38 -2.84
N SER A 199 -2.89 -9.12 -3.30
CA SER A 199 -3.86 -8.14 -2.80
C SER A 199 -5.29 -8.53 -3.10
N ALA A 200 -5.57 -9.03 -4.32
CA ALA A 200 -6.89 -9.54 -4.67
C ALA A 200 -7.27 -10.73 -3.78
N ALA A 201 -6.35 -11.66 -3.53
CA ALA A 201 -6.56 -12.79 -2.63
C ALA A 201 -6.90 -12.34 -1.21
N TYR A 202 -6.18 -11.35 -0.69
CA TYR A 202 -6.42 -10.77 0.63
C TYR A 202 -7.85 -10.24 0.77
N TYR A 203 -8.27 -9.35 -0.12
CA TYR A 203 -9.60 -8.74 -0.02
C TYR A 203 -10.73 -9.75 -0.30
N LEU A 204 -10.55 -10.66 -1.25
CA LEU A 204 -11.55 -11.70 -1.52
C LEU A 204 -11.69 -12.66 -0.33
N ALA A 205 -10.59 -13.08 0.29
CA ALA A 205 -10.64 -13.91 1.49
C ALA A 205 -11.30 -13.18 2.67
N GLN A 206 -11.00 -11.88 2.85
CA GLN A 206 -11.63 -11.06 3.86
C GLN A 206 -13.14 -10.91 3.62
N MET A 207 -13.61 -10.88 2.37
CA MET A 207 -15.01 -10.86 1.99
C MET A 207 -15.72 -12.22 2.13
N GLY A 208 -14.99 -13.28 2.49
CA GLY A 208 -15.54 -14.63 2.69
C GLY A 208 -15.51 -15.53 1.47
N TYR A 209 -14.89 -15.12 0.37
CA TYR A 209 -14.64 -16.00 -0.77
C TYR A 209 -13.48 -16.96 -0.51
N LYS A 210 -13.36 -17.99 -1.37
CA LYS A 210 -12.26 -18.97 -1.36
C LYS A 210 -11.33 -18.76 -2.57
N PRO A 211 -10.46 -17.73 -2.55
CA PRO A 211 -9.56 -17.48 -3.66
C PRO A 211 -8.41 -18.48 -3.69
N THR A 212 -8.07 -18.97 -4.88
CA THR A 212 -6.86 -19.77 -5.13
C THR A 212 -5.94 -19.00 -6.08
N VAL A 213 -4.73 -18.71 -5.63
CA VAL A 213 -3.68 -18.07 -6.43
C VAL A 213 -2.87 -19.15 -7.12
N PHE A 214 -2.75 -19.06 -8.44
CA PHE A 214 -1.87 -19.91 -9.26
C PHE A 214 -0.64 -19.10 -9.65
N GLU A 215 0.52 -19.51 -9.16
CA GLU A 215 1.80 -18.86 -9.40
C GLU A 215 2.75 -19.82 -10.15
N LYS A 216 3.31 -19.39 -11.27
CA LYS A 216 4.21 -20.23 -12.06
C LYS A 216 5.57 -20.46 -11.41
N ASN A 217 6.03 -19.51 -10.62
CA ASN A 217 7.29 -19.62 -9.92
C ASN A 217 7.14 -20.44 -8.63
N PRO A 218 8.25 -21.02 -8.11
CA PRO A 218 8.23 -21.81 -6.87
C PRO A 218 7.95 -20.95 -5.63
N ILE A 219 8.20 -19.66 -5.67
CA ILE A 219 8.00 -18.73 -4.55
C ILE A 219 7.05 -17.61 -4.98
N PRO A 220 6.00 -17.29 -4.19
CA PRO A 220 5.11 -16.18 -4.50
C PRO A 220 5.75 -14.83 -4.17
N GLY A 221 5.10 -13.73 -4.61
CA GLY A 221 5.55 -12.36 -4.40
C GLY A 221 5.93 -11.64 -5.70
N GLY A 222 6.10 -12.37 -6.80
CA GLY A 222 6.39 -11.78 -8.11
C GLY A 222 7.65 -10.90 -8.07
N MET A 223 7.56 -9.64 -8.56
CA MET A 223 8.70 -8.73 -8.58
C MET A 223 9.20 -8.32 -7.18
N LEU A 224 8.39 -8.41 -6.14
CA LEU A 224 8.87 -8.22 -4.76
C LEU A 224 9.92 -9.27 -4.38
N THR A 225 9.72 -10.51 -4.83
CA THR A 225 10.62 -11.62 -4.55
C THR A 225 11.79 -11.66 -5.53
N TYR A 226 11.51 -11.63 -6.83
CA TYR A 226 12.50 -11.90 -7.88
C TYR A 226 13.21 -10.66 -8.42
N GLY A 227 12.62 -9.47 -8.26
CA GLY A 227 13.15 -8.24 -8.85
C GLY A 227 13.79 -7.29 -7.85
N ILE A 228 13.19 -7.11 -6.67
CA ILE A 228 13.72 -6.20 -5.66
C ILE A 228 14.83 -6.89 -4.86
N PRO A 229 16.03 -6.34 -4.77
CA PRO A 229 17.13 -6.94 -4.01
C PRO A 229 16.83 -7.09 -2.52
N SER A 230 17.36 -8.15 -1.90
CA SER A 230 17.10 -8.47 -0.47
C SER A 230 17.59 -7.39 0.49
N TYR A 231 18.57 -6.57 0.10
CA TYR A 231 19.05 -5.45 0.92
C TYR A 231 18.10 -4.24 0.94
N LYS A 232 17.10 -4.21 0.05
CA LYS A 232 16.00 -3.23 0.05
C LYS A 232 14.73 -3.77 0.66
N LEU A 233 14.45 -5.04 0.37
CA LEU A 233 13.24 -5.73 0.81
C LEU A 233 13.60 -7.17 1.18
N GLU A 234 13.64 -7.44 2.45
CA GLU A 234 13.94 -8.74 3.03
C GLU A 234 12.88 -9.76 2.62
N LYS A 235 13.29 -10.97 2.27
CA LYS A 235 12.38 -11.99 1.71
C LYS A 235 11.48 -12.64 2.76
N ASP A 236 11.94 -12.69 3.98
CA ASP A 236 11.17 -13.11 5.16
C ASP A 236 9.99 -12.15 5.45
N VAL A 237 10.21 -10.84 5.26
CA VAL A 237 9.12 -9.85 5.39
C VAL A 237 8.01 -10.09 4.37
N ILE A 238 8.38 -10.41 3.11
CA ILE A 238 7.40 -10.73 2.07
C ILE A 238 6.64 -12.00 2.44
N ALA A 239 7.36 -13.04 2.85
CA ALA A 239 6.78 -14.32 3.25
C ALA A 239 5.81 -14.15 4.41
N ALA A 240 6.20 -13.41 5.45
CA ALA A 240 5.38 -13.16 6.62
C ALA A 240 4.08 -12.39 6.30
N GLU A 241 4.09 -11.45 5.37
CA GLU A 241 2.86 -10.78 4.94
C GLU A 241 1.97 -11.67 4.05
N ILE A 242 2.57 -12.57 3.26
CA ILE A 242 1.84 -13.58 2.49
C ILE A 242 1.17 -14.61 3.41
N ASP A 243 1.81 -14.96 4.51
CA ASP A 243 1.24 -15.92 5.47
C ASP A 243 -0.06 -15.41 6.09
N ILE A 244 -0.20 -14.10 6.35
CA ILE A 244 -1.47 -13.49 6.76
C ILE A 244 -2.57 -13.72 5.70
N ILE A 245 -2.23 -13.68 4.42
CA ILE A 245 -3.19 -13.94 3.33
C ILE A 245 -3.65 -15.39 3.34
N LYS A 246 -2.74 -16.33 3.62
CA LYS A 246 -3.08 -17.76 3.78
C LYS A 246 -3.94 -17.99 5.03
N GLU A 247 -3.62 -17.35 6.15
CA GLU A 247 -4.40 -17.43 7.39
C GLU A 247 -5.82 -16.90 7.21
N LEU A 248 -6.02 -15.90 6.34
CA LEU A 248 -7.35 -15.45 5.94
C LEU A 248 -8.15 -16.47 5.13
N GLY A 249 -7.49 -17.56 4.66
CA GLY A 249 -8.12 -18.66 3.94
C GLY A 249 -7.87 -18.66 2.43
N ALA A 250 -6.93 -17.86 1.92
CA ALA A 250 -6.52 -17.95 0.52
C ALA A 250 -5.57 -19.13 0.30
N GLU A 251 -5.82 -19.90 -0.75
CA GLU A 251 -4.92 -20.97 -1.19
C GLU A 251 -3.89 -20.40 -2.18
N ILE A 252 -2.60 -20.79 -2.04
CA ILE A 252 -1.55 -20.39 -2.98
C ILE A 252 -0.87 -21.63 -3.54
N LYS A 253 -1.00 -21.84 -4.85
CA LYS A 253 -0.41 -22.94 -5.61
C LYS A 253 0.75 -22.44 -6.44
N CYS A 254 1.96 -22.69 -5.98
CA CYS A 254 3.19 -22.35 -6.70
C CYS A 254 3.60 -23.46 -7.66
N GLY A 255 4.41 -23.13 -8.67
CA GLY A 255 4.87 -24.05 -9.70
C GLY A 255 3.78 -24.44 -10.71
N VAL A 256 2.70 -23.66 -10.83
CA VAL A 256 1.59 -23.94 -11.75
C VAL A 256 1.42 -22.78 -12.73
N GLU A 257 1.77 -23.00 -13.98
CA GLU A 257 1.62 -22.02 -15.07
C GLU A 257 0.27 -22.20 -15.79
N VAL A 258 -0.65 -21.28 -15.54
CA VAL A 258 -1.94 -21.30 -16.22
C VAL A 258 -1.75 -20.95 -17.70
N GLY A 259 -2.30 -21.80 -18.56
CA GLY A 259 -2.08 -21.75 -20.01
C GLY A 259 -1.08 -22.79 -20.51
N LYS A 260 -0.29 -23.39 -19.61
CA LYS A 260 0.65 -24.45 -19.91
C LYS A 260 0.35 -25.73 -19.14
N ASP A 261 0.39 -25.67 -17.81
CA ASP A 261 0.17 -26.83 -16.94
C ASP A 261 -1.33 -27.06 -16.70
N ILE A 262 -2.11 -26.01 -16.69
CA ILE A 262 -3.57 -26.03 -16.55
C ILE A 262 -4.20 -24.92 -17.36
N THR A 263 -5.30 -25.19 -18.04
CA THR A 263 -6.04 -24.22 -18.84
C THR A 263 -7.18 -23.59 -18.05
N ILE A 264 -7.63 -22.40 -18.49
CA ILE A 264 -8.83 -21.75 -17.93
C ILE A 264 -10.07 -22.65 -18.08
N ALA A 265 -10.17 -23.43 -19.17
CA ALA A 265 -11.27 -24.38 -19.37
C ALA A 265 -11.28 -25.45 -18.27
N GLN A 266 -10.14 -26.07 -18.00
CA GLN A 266 -9.99 -27.05 -16.92
C GLN A 266 -10.28 -26.45 -15.53
N LEU A 267 -9.87 -25.19 -15.28
CA LEU A 267 -10.21 -24.52 -14.03
C LEU A 267 -11.74 -24.29 -13.91
N LYS A 268 -12.45 -23.97 -15.00
CA LYS A 268 -13.91 -23.90 -15.00
C LYS A 268 -14.55 -25.25 -14.67
N GLU A 269 -14.04 -26.34 -15.22
CA GLU A 269 -14.48 -27.70 -14.90
C GLU A 269 -14.26 -28.04 -13.43
N GLN A 270 -13.19 -27.54 -12.80
CA GLN A 270 -12.92 -27.67 -11.36
C GLN A 270 -13.81 -26.76 -10.49
N GLY A 271 -14.73 -26.02 -11.09
CA GLY A 271 -15.73 -25.23 -10.39
C GLY A 271 -15.32 -23.78 -10.09
N TYR A 272 -14.21 -23.29 -10.67
CA TYR A 272 -13.88 -21.86 -10.55
C TYR A 272 -14.87 -21.01 -11.35
N LYS A 273 -15.47 -20.02 -10.68
CA LYS A 273 -16.54 -19.17 -11.25
C LYS A 273 -16.03 -17.83 -11.78
N ALA A 274 -14.94 -17.32 -11.20
CA ALA A 274 -14.33 -16.07 -11.62
C ALA A 274 -12.81 -16.21 -11.77
N PHE A 275 -12.23 -15.35 -12.61
CA PHE A 275 -10.81 -15.37 -12.95
C PHE A 275 -10.25 -13.95 -12.84
N TYR A 276 -9.23 -13.77 -12.01
CA TYR A 276 -8.50 -12.51 -11.90
C TYR A 276 -7.10 -12.67 -12.48
N ILE A 277 -6.79 -11.92 -13.54
CA ILE A 277 -5.52 -12.03 -14.26
C ILE A 277 -4.55 -10.99 -13.69
N ALA A 278 -3.49 -11.46 -13.03
CA ALA A 278 -2.48 -10.66 -12.35
C ALA A 278 -1.05 -11.09 -12.71
N ILE A 279 -0.82 -11.43 -13.97
CA ILE A 279 0.45 -12.02 -14.47
C ILE A 279 1.63 -11.05 -14.47
N GLY A 280 1.38 -9.76 -14.26
CA GLY A 280 2.40 -8.72 -14.24
C GLY A 280 3.05 -8.45 -15.59
N CYS A 281 4.23 -7.84 -15.57
CA CYS A 281 5.02 -7.50 -16.75
C CYS A 281 6.50 -7.80 -16.44
N GLN A 282 6.91 -9.07 -16.59
CA GLN A 282 8.26 -9.52 -16.24
C GLN A 282 9.23 -9.51 -17.44
N GLY A 283 8.75 -9.24 -18.64
CA GLY A 283 9.59 -9.11 -19.82
C GLY A 283 10.23 -7.71 -19.89
N GLY A 284 11.53 -7.66 -20.07
CA GLY A 284 12.23 -6.42 -20.36
C GLY A 284 12.32 -6.17 -21.88
N LYS A 285 12.58 -4.91 -22.24
CA LYS A 285 12.85 -4.53 -23.63
C LYS A 285 14.32 -4.20 -23.78
N ARG A 286 14.92 -4.66 -24.90
CA ARG A 286 16.25 -4.24 -25.32
C ARG A 286 16.18 -2.81 -25.86
N PRO A 287 17.26 -2.04 -25.76
CA PRO A 287 17.30 -0.63 -26.21
C PRO A 287 17.18 -0.47 -27.73
N GLY A 288 17.35 -1.54 -28.53
CA GLY A 288 17.29 -1.50 -29.98
C GLY A 288 18.52 -0.87 -30.63
N VAL A 289 19.66 -0.89 -29.95
CA VAL A 289 20.94 -0.44 -30.48
C VAL A 289 21.72 -1.60 -31.07
N LYS A 290 22.70 -1.30 -31.93
CA LYS A 290 23.57 -2.32 -32.52
C LYS A 290 24.28 -3.14 -31.43
N ASN A 291 24.22 -4.46 -31.53
CA ASN A 291 24.82 -5.44 -30.61
C ASN A 291 24.17 -5.46 -29.20
N ASP A 292 22.93 -5.06 -29.06
CA ASP A 292 22.22 -5.14 -27.76
C ASP A 292 21.87 -6.58 -27.34
N ASP A 293 22.13 -7.54 -28.23
CA ASP A 293 22.00 -8.98 -28.02
C ASP A 293 23.36 -9.72 -27.94
N ALA A 294 24.46 -8.98 -27.90
CA ALA A 294 25.79 -9.57 -27.82
C ALA A 294 25.95 -10.45 -26.57
N PRO A 295 26.83 -11.50 -26.62
CA PRO A 295 27.15 -12.30 -25.44
C PRO A 295 27.56 -11.45 -24.25
N GLY A 296 26.97 -11.71 -23.07
CA GLY A 296 27.20 -10.93 -21.86
C GLY A 296 26.26 -9.73 -21.68
N THR A 297 25.33 -9.46 -22.62
CA THR A 297 24.28 -8.48 -22.43
C THR A 297 23.07 -9.10 -21.75
N HIS A 298 22.63 -8.49 -20.66
CA HIS A 298 21.51 -8.97 -19.86
C HIS A 298 20.39 -7.92 -19.78
N ILE A 299 19.15 -8.36 -19.85
CA ILE A 299 18.00 -7.53 -19.51
C ILE A 299 17.95 -7.38 -17.97
N ALA A 300 17.79 -6.16 -17.50
CA ALA A 300 17.90 -5.84 -16.08
C ALA A 300 17.00 -6.70 -15.16
N VAL A 301 15.75 -6.98 -15.58
CA VAL A 301 14.83 -7.80 -14.79
C VAL A 301 15.28 -9.26 -14.71
N GLU A 302 15.78 -9.80 -15.81
CA GLU A 302 16.34 -11.16 -15.88
C GLU A 302 17.61 -11.26 -15.05
N TYR A 303 18.48 -10.25 -15.13
CA TYR A 303 19.68 -10.16 -14.31
C TYR A 303 19.37 -10.13 -12.81
N LEU A 304 18.41 -9.30 -12.37
CA LEU A 304 18.03 -9.23 -10.95
C LEU A 304 17.41 -10.54 -10.46
N ARG A 305 16.65 -11.21 -11.31
CA ARG A 305 16.13 -12.54 -11.02
C ARG A 305 17.26 -13.55 -10.88
N HIS A 306 18.21 -13.56 -11.80
CA HIS A 306 19.40 -14.42 -11.73
C HIS A 306 20.18 -14.18 -10.43
N CYS A 307 20.42 -12.93 -10.04
CA CYS A 307 21.07 -12.59 -8.77
C CYS A 307 20.29 -13.10 -7.54
N PHE A 308 18.98 -13.21 -7.61
CA PHE A 308 18.17 -13.77 -6.54
C PHE A 308 18.26 -15.30 -6.49
N GLU A 309 18.21 -15.95 -7.63
CA GLU A 309 18.21 -17.41 -7.76
C GLU A 309 19.63 -18.01 -7.55
N HIS A 310 20.67 -17.28 -7.95
CA HIS A 310 22.08 -17.70 -7.96
C HIS A 310 22.95 -16.71 -7.17
N ARG A 311 22.78 -16.68 -5.87
CA ARG A 311 23.46 -15.72 -4.96
C ARG A 311 24.98 -15.90 -4.86
N GLU A 312 25.45 -17.10 -5.22
CA GLU A 312 26.88 -17.46 -5.15
C GLU A 312 27.65 -17.12 -6.41
N ASP A 313 26.96 -16.77 -7.50
CA ASP A 313 27.61 -16.42 -8.77
C ASP A 313 28.37 -15.12 -8.65
N LYS A 314 29.62 -15.14 -9.14
CA LYS A 314 30.49 -13.97 -9.18
C LYS A 314 30.64 -13.48 -10.60
N PHE A 315 30.76 -12.17 -10.76
CA PHE A 315 31.05 -11.55 -12.04
C PHE A 315 32.50 -11.10 -12.06
N ASP A 316 33.23 -11.57 -13.07
CA ASP A 316 34.58 -11.11 -13.32
C ASP A 316 34.61 -9.97 -14.35
N GLY A 317 35.43 -8.95 -14.10
CA GLY A 317 35.63 -7.84 -15.02
C GLY A 317 34.70 -6.66 -14.76
N SER A 318 34.64 -5.78 -15.77
CA SER A 318 33.85 -4.53 -15.68
C SER A 318 32.43 -4.74 -16.17
N VAL A 319 31.45 -4.20 -15.41
CA VAL A 319 30.03 -4.23 -15.75
C VAL A 319 29.57 -2.83 -16.11
N ALA A 320 29.00 -2.67 -17.29
CA ALA A 320 28.34 -1.43 -17.71
C ALA A 320 26.83 -1.56 -17.54
N VAL A 321 26.21 -0.60 -16.84
CA VAL A 321 24.74 -0.54 -16.66
C VAL A 321 24.20 0.64 -17.44
N ILE A 322 23.28 0.37 -18.38
CA ILE A 322 22.68 1.39 -19.21
C ILE A 322 21.34 1.81 -18.57
N GLY A 323 21.28 3.06 -18.10
CA GLY A 323 20.12 3.67 -17.47
C GLY A 323 20.44 4.28 -16.10
N GLY A 324 19.52 5.14 -15.60
CA GLY A 324 19.67 5.85 -14.31
C GLY A 324 18.46 5.68 -13.38
N GLY A 325 17.50 4.82 -13.74
CA GLY A 325 16.33 4.54 -12.92
C GLY A 325 16.62 3.55 -11.77
N ASN A 326 15.66 3.34 -10.89
CA ASN A 326 15.80 2.46 -9.72
C ASN A 326 16.30 1.05 -10.08
N VAL A 327 15.81 0.47 -11.17
CA VAL A 327 16.21 -0.87 -11.63
C VAL A 327 17.69 -0.89 -12.04
N ALA A 328 18.15 0.14 -12.75
CA ALA A 328 19.55 0.25 -13.15
C ALA A 328 20.48 0.38 -11.94
N ILE A 329 20.09 1.19 -10.95
CA ILE A 329 20.86 1.33 -9.70
C ILE A 329 20.90 0.00 -8.94
N ASP A 330 19.80 -0.74 -8.93
CA ASP A 330 19.75 -2.07 -8.30
C ASP A 330 20.66 -3.07 -9.01
N CYS A 331 20.68 -3.06 -10.34
CA CYS A 331 21.61 -3.87 -11.12
C CYS A 331 23.07 -3.51 -10.81
N ALA A 332 23.42 -2.23 -10.81
CA ALA A 332 24.77 -1.77 -10.52
C ALA A 332 25.22 -2.18 -9.10
N ARG A 333 24.35 -2.00 -8.11
CA ARG A 333 24.65 -2.39 -6.72
C ARG A 333 24.78 -3.90 -6.55
N ASN A 334 23.95 -4.70 -7.24
CA ASN A 334 24.11 -6.15 -7.23
C ASN A 334 25.39 -6.60 -7.94
N ALA A 335 25.70 -6.04 -9.11
CA ALA A 335 26.94 -6.32 -9.80
C ALA A 335 28.15 -6.03 -8.91
N HIS A 336 28.18 -4.86 -8.26
CA HIS A 336 29.23 -4.50 -7.32
C HIS A 336 29.32 -5.47 -6.13
N ARG A 337 28.20 -5.93 -5.57
CA ARG A 337 28.19 -6.88 -4.44
C ARG A 337 28.65 -8.29 -4.83
N LEU A 338 28.29 -8.74 -6.04
CA LEU A 338 28.64 -10.06 -6.53
C LEU A 338 30.06 -10.12 -7.12
N SER A 339 30.62 -8.96 -7.55
CA SER A 339 32.01 -8.86 -8.02
C SER A 339 33.02 -8.69 -6.88
N LEU A 340 32.56 -8.52 -5.63
CA LEU A 340 33.44 -8.14 -4.53
C LEU A 340 34.27 -9.28 -4.00
N ILE A 341 35.51 -9.30 -4.46
CA ILE A 341 36.66 -9.70 -3.68
C ILE A 341 37.38 -8.47 -3.08
N HIS A 342 37.03 -7.27 -3.46
CA HIS A 342 37.68 -6.04 -2.97
C HIS A 342 36.66 -4.94 -2.62
N ILE A 343 36.34 -4.80 -1.33
CA ILE A 343 36.13 -3.51 -0.70
C ILE A 343 37.36 -3.27 0.17
N SER A 344 38.25 -2.45 -0.29
CA SER A 344 39.28 -1.81 0.55
C SER A 344 38.79 -0.41 0.86
#